data_1ea22e9d9e0a3185b996fe68296c0133
#
_entry.id   1ea22e9d9e0a3185b996fe68296c0133
#
_cell.length_a   1.000
_cell.length_b   1.000
_cell.length_c   1.000
_cell.angle_alpha   90.00
_cell.angle_beta   90.00
_cell.angle_gamma   90.00
#
_symmetry.space_group_name_H-M   'P 1'
#
loop_
_entity.id
_entity.type
_entity.pdbx_description
1 polymer ?
#
loop_
_entity_poly.entity_id
_entity_poly.type
_entity_poly.pdbx_seq_one_letter_code
_entity_poly.pdbx_strand_id
1 'polypeptide(L)'
;MTLPVGVSIGERIGALRVEAGLSQRALAARANVSYSLLTKVEAGHKPASAAFLAAVARALRLKVGDLQPEPYSDGMGPKEPLLPLMAPIRAALDLYDLPPQEDARPRPITALRLAVRRINALAQAADYKPMCAALPGLLAELHAAAHLMTGEDQRQAWGLLAEAYRCGHSVGIAIGLNDMSAAALSRMDWAAQRAGDRAPGLRAAREYLRVTAYLRTGDLDACRRLQDSGRSYLDGTDPKTPGALVAAGQLHLGSAVVAARAQDVDLMTHHLDEAERLAQATGETGDFSLHFGPTNVQVHLVMTLVEASRHDRAVAAAKGMRFPAGWAPTRIGHHHIDLARANRWMARPEAALDHLDAAFAVAPQQASRHPLVRETVSALSRAGGRRSSRLSAWIARTGI
;
A
#
# COMPACT_ATOMS: atom_id res chain seq x y z
N MET A 1 2.38 -11.46 27.72
CA MET A 1 3.39 -12.51 27.37
C MET A 1 3.74 -12.30 25.90
N THR A 2 4.94 -11.81 25.60
CA THR A 2 5.41 -11.62 24.20
C THR A 2 5.69 -13.01 23.63
N LEU A 3 4.88 -13.42 22.63
CA LEU A 3 5.11 -14.66 21.90
C LEU A 3 6.42 -14.55 21.08
N PRO A 4 7.20 -15.63 20.94
CA PRO A 4 8.46 -15.61 20.21
C PRO A 4 8.26 -15.23 18.74
N VAL A 5 9.27 -14.60 18.15
CA VAL A 5 9.33 -14.24 16.71
C VAL A 5 9.26 -15.53 15.89
N GLY A 6 8.37 -15.56 14.89
CA GLY A 6 8.20 -16.72 13.98
C GLY A 6 6.95 -17.58 14.24
N VAL A 7 6.09 -17.24 15.20
CA VAL A 7 4.84 -17.97 15.47
C VAL A 7 3.83 -17.71 14.33
N SER A 8 3.24 -18.76 13.77
CA SER A 8 2.22 -18.63 12.73
C SER A 8 0.95 -17.92 13.24
N ILE A 9 0.19 -17.30 12.32
CA ILE A 9 -1.11 -16.67 12.65
C ILE A 9 -2.04 -17.66 13.37
N GLY A 10 -2.06 -18.92 12.95
CA GLY A 10 -2.89 -19.96 13.56
C GLY A 10 -2.49 -20.24 15.00
N GLU A 11 -1.20 -20.44 15.26
CA GLU A 11 -0.66 -20.65 16.60
C GLU A 11 -0.92 -19.44 17.51
N ARG A 12 -0.79 -18.21 16.96
CA ARG A 12 -1.07 -16.98 17.71
C ARG A 12 -2.55 -16.86 18.09
N ILE A 13 -3.46 -17.18 17.17
CA ILE A 13 -4.90 -17.22 17.44
C ILE A 13 -5.18 -18.25 18.54
N GLY A 14 -4.58 -19.44 18.45
CA GLY A 14 -4.69 -20.49 19.46
C GLY A 14 -4.21 -20.03 20.84
N ALA A 15 -3.05 -19.38 20.92
CA ALA A 15 -2.51 -18.83 22.15
C ALA A 15 -3.43 -17.76 22.79
N LEU A 16 -3.86 -16.77 21.97
CA LEU A 16 -4.76 -15.70 22.45
C LEU A 16 -6.13 -16.23 22.84
N ARG A 17 -6.63 -17.25 22.17
CA ARG A 17 -7.86 -17.96 22.55
C ARG A 17 -7.73 -18.61 23.92
N VAL A 18 -6.63 -19.31 24.16
CA VAL A 18 -6.35 -19.97 25.46
C VAL A 18 -6.21 -18.93 26.57
N GLU A 19 -5.50 -17.83 26.31
CA GLU A 19 -5.35 -16.71 27.24
C GLU A 19 -6.72 -16.07 27.58
N ALA A 20 -7.64 -16.00 26.60
CA ALA A 20 -9.02 -15.55 26.80
C ALA A 20 -9.91 -16.60 27.49
N GLY A 21 -9.40 -17.77 27.87
CA GLY A 21 -10.15 -18.85 28.51
C GLY A 21 -11.20 -19.53 27.61
N LEU A 22 -11.05 -19.44 26.28
CA LEU A 22 -12.04 -19.94 25.34
C LEU A 22 -11.63 -21.29 24.74
N SER A 23 -12.61 -22.22 24.64
CA SER A 23 -12.46 -23.40 23.79
C SER A 23 -12.53 -23.01 22.31
N GLN A 24 -12.00 -23.85 21.41
CA GLN A 24 -12.13 -23.64 19.96
C GLN A 24 -13.62 -23.51 19.52
N ARG A 25 -14.51 -24.30 20.09
CA ARG A 25 -15.97 -24.21 19.83
C ARG A 25 -16.54 -22.88 20.29
N ALA A 26 -16.13 -22.41 21.48
CA ALA A 26 -16.60 -21.14 22.03
C ALA A 26 -16.12 -19.94 21.18
N LEU A 27 -14.85 -19.95 20.74
CA LEU A 27 -14.35 -18.91 19.87
C LEU A 27 -15.00 -18.94 18.49
N ALA A 28 -15.18 -20.13 17.91
CA ALA A 28 -15.87 -20.27 16.60
C ALA A 28 -17.31 -19.71 16.64
N ALA A 29 -18.06 -20.06 17.67
CA ALA A 29 -19.42 -19.53 17.87
C ALA A 29 -19.41 -18.00 18.06
N ARG A 30 -18.53 -17.48 18.92
CA ARG A 30 -18.41 -16.03 19.19
C ARG A 30 -17.97 -15.23 17.98
N ALA A 31 -17.10 -15.79 17.14
CA ALA A 31 -16.62 -15.17 15.90
C ALA A 31 -17.58 -15.38 14.70
N ASN A 32 -18.66 -16.16 14.89
CA ASN A 32 -19.57 -16.55 13.82
C ASN A 32 -18.84 -17.21 12.62
N VAL A 33 -17.91 -18.12 12.93
CA VAL A 33 -17.17 -18.92 11.93
C VAL A 33 -17.40 -20.39 12.20
N SER A 34 -17.23 -21.26 11.19
CA SER A 34 -17.37 -22.70 11.43
C SER A 34 -16.23 -23.23 12.31
N TYR A 35 -16.55 -24.17 13.20
CA TYR A 35 -15.56 -24.86 14.04
C TYR A 35 -14.44 -25.49 13.20
N SER A 36 -14.81 -26.16 12.08
CA SER A 36 -13.84 -26.75 11.15
C SER A 36 -12.90 -25.73 10.51
N LEU A 37 -13.37 -24.50 10.23
CA LEU A 37 -12.52 -23.44 9.70
C LEU A 37 -11.51 -22.99 10.77
N LEU A 38 -11.98 -22.73 11.99
CA LEU A 38 -11.12 -22.27 13.08
C LEU A 38 -10.02 -23.30 13.41
N THR A 39 -10.38 -24.58 13.56
CA THR A 39 -9.42 -25.64 13.86
C THR A 39 -8.36 -25.82 12.77
N LYS A 40 -8.76 -25.73 11.49
CA LYS A 40 -7.84 -25.81 10.37
C LYS A 40 -6.90 -24.61 10.29
N VAL A 41 -7.39 -23.41 10.68
CA VAL A 41 -6.56 -22.20 10.73
C VAL A 41 -5.58 -22.29 11.89
N GLU A 42 -6.03 -22.65 13.11
CA GLU A 42 -5.13 -22.81 14.27
C GLU A 42 -4.07 -23.88 14.03
N ALA A 43 -4.41 -24.98 13.36
CA ALA A 43 -3.46 -26.03 12.99
C ALA A 43 -2.56 -25.68 11.78
N GLY A 44 -2.69 -24.49 11.21
CA GLY A 44 -1.92 -24.07 10.03
C GLY A 44 -2.31 -24.77 8.73
N HIS A 45 -3.34 -25.61 8.72
CA HIS A 45 -3.82 -26.34 7.54
C HIS A 45 -4.62 -25.44 6.58
N LYS A 46 -5.13 -24.30 7.06
CA LYS A 46 -5.82 -23.31 6.27
C LYS A 46 -5.36 -21.91 6.68
N PRO A 47 -5.04 -21.04 5.73
CA PRO A 47 -4.68 -19.66 6.05
C PRO A 47 -5.89 -18.88 6.54
N ALA A 48 -5.65 -17.88 7.40
CA ALA A 48 -6.67 -16.95 7.88
C ALA A 48 -6.96 -15.89 6.81
N SER A 49 -8.23 -15.76 6.38
CA SER A 49 -8.64 -14.65 5.51
C SER A 49 -8.77 -13.34 6.31
N ALA A 50 -8.77 -12.19 5.64
CA ALA A 50 -8.99 -10.91 6.29
C ALA A 50 -10.34 -10.87 7.04
N ALA A 51 -11.39 -11.43 6.43
CA ALA A 51 -12.71 -11.57 7.05
C ALA A 51 -12.69 -12.47 8.30
N PHE A 52 -11.98 -13.58 8.24
CA PHE A 52 -11.79 -14.48 9.38
C PHE A 52 -11.02 -13.79 10.51
N LEU A 53 -9.93 -13.09 10.19
CA LEU A 53 -9.13 -12.34 11.16
C LEU A 53 -9.94 -11.24 11.83
N ALA A 54 -10.72 -10.48 11.06
CA ALA A 54 -11.61 -9.45 11.60
C ALA A 54 -12.67 -10.04 12.54
N ALA A 55 -13.24 -11.20 12.19
CA ALA A 55 -14.23 -11.87 13.01
C ALA A 55 -13.63 -12.40 14.32
N VAL A 56 -12.45 -13.03 14.26
CA VAL A 56 -11.74 -13.57 15.41
C VAL A 56 -11.22 -12.45 16.33
N ALA A 57 -10.64 -11.39 15.77
CA ALA A 57 -10.20 -10.22 16.52
C ALA A 57 -11.35 -9.60 17.32
N ARG A 58 -12.48 -9.39 16.68
CA ARG A 58 -13.70 -8.88 17.32
C ARG A 58 -14.18 -9.80 18.44
N ALA A 59 -14.19 -11.11 18.19
CA ALA A 59 -14.61 -12.11 19.20
C ALA A 59 -13.68 -12.14 20.42
N LEU A 60 -12.38 -11.89 20.24
CA LEU A 60 -11.36 -11.81 21.30
C LEU A 60 -11.24 -10.41 21.90
N ARG A 61 -11.96 -9.39 21.37
CA ARG A 61 -11.85 -7.97 21.73
C ARG A 61 -10.42 -7.41 21.53
N LEU A 62 -9.78 -7.83 20.44
CA LEU A 62 -8.45 -7.43 20.02
C LEU A 62 -8.51 -6.65 18.70
N LYS A 63 -7.45 -5.95 18.37
CA LYS A 63 -7.26 -5.41 17.00
C LYS A 63 -6.79 -6.52 16.07
N VAL A 64 -7.09 -6.41 14.78
CA VAL A 64 -6.61 -7.38 13.78
C VAL A 64 -5.08 -7.45 13.77
N GLY A 65 -4.40 -6.32 14.02
CA GLY A 65 -2.95 -6.26 14.17
C GLY A 65 -2.41 -7.13 15.31
N ASP A 66 -3.18 -7.34 16.38
CA ASP A 66 -2.76 -8.18 17.49
C ASP A 66 -2.74 -9.67 17.10
N LEU A 67 -3.52 -10.07 16.09
CA LEU A 67 -3.54 -11.44 15.56
C LEU A 67 -2.46 -11.67 14.50
N GLN A 68 -2.04 -10.63 13.83
CA GLN A 68 -0.99 -10.71 12.83
C GLN A 68 0.30 -10.22 13.48
N PRO A 69 1.36 -11.05 13.62
CA PRO A 69 2.69 -10.50 13.80
C PRO A 69 2.91 -9.56 12.62
N GLU A 70 3.43 -8.36 12.85
CA GLU A 70 3.62 -7.38 11.78
C GLU A 70 4.31 -8.07 10.60
N PRO A 71 3.61 -8.34 9.48
CA PRO A 71 4.22 -9.04 8.34
C PRO A 71 5.27 -8.17 7.65
N TYR A 72 5.44 -6.95 8.15
CA TYR A 72 6.28 -5.91 7.60
C TYR A 72 7.57 -5.65 8.37
N SER A 73 7.71 -6.17 9.60
CA SER A 73 8.97 -6.08 10.35
C SER A 73 9.97 -7.19 10.01
N ASP A 74 9.49 -8.34 9.54
CA ASP A 74 10.34 -9.49 9.19
C ASP A 74 10.97 -9.42 7.78
N GLY A 75 10.69 -8.35 7.02
CA GLY A 75 11.18 -8.18 5.66
C GLY A 75 12.66 -7.81 5.54
N MET A 76 13.28 -7.33 6.60
CA MET A 76 14.69 -6.96 6.60
C MET A 76 15.57 -8.15 7.04
N GLY A 77 15.85 -9.05 6.10
CA GLY A 77 17.03 -9.88 6.27
C GLY A 77 18.29 -9.01 6.32
N PRO A 78 19.35 -9.41 7.03
CA PRO A 78 20.59 -8.64 7.16
C PRO A 78 21.29 -8.34 5.83
N LYS A 79 20.73 -8.73 4.70
CA LYS A 79 21.25 -8.58 3.33
C LYS A 79 20.36 -7.73 2.40
N GLU A 80 19.46 -6.86 2.94
CA GLU A 80 18.67 -5.98 2.04
C GLU A 80 19.60 -4.97 1.34
N PRO A 81 19.74 -5.04 0.00
CA PRO A 81 20.72 -4.22 -0.74
C PRO A 81 20.42 -2.72 -0.71
N LEU A 82 19.22 -2.32 -0.34
CA LEU A 82 18.80 -0.92 -0.27
C LEU A 82 19.15 -0.26 1.07
N LEU A 83 19.41 -1.03 2.14
CA LEU A 83 19.71 -0.48 3.47
C LEU A 83 20.82 0.58 3.48
N PRO A 84 21.97 0.39 2.80
CA PRO A 84 23.02 1.40 2.76
C PRO A 84 22.59 2.73 2.13
N LEU A 85 21.54 2.70 1.28
CA LEU A 85 21.01 3.89 0.61
C LEU A 85 20.00 4.65 1.47
N MET A 86 19.60 4.10 2.63
CA MET A 86 18.60 4.73 3.49
C MET A 86 19.16 5.85 4.36
N ALA A 87 20.42 5.78 4.77
CA ALA A 87 21.02 6.80 5.62
C ALA A 87 20.99 8.20 5.00
N PRO A 88 21.36 8.43 3.73
CA PRO A 88 21.22 9.73 3.08
C PRO A 88 19.78 10.21 2.97
N ILE A 89 18.80 9.29 2.72
CA ILE A 89 17.37 9.64 2.67
C ILE A 89 16.89 10.06 4.06
N ARG A 90 17.25 9.32 5.12
CA ARG A 90 16.92 9.68 6.51
C ARG A 90 17.47 11.05 6.88
N ALA A 91 18.72 11.34 6.54
CA ALA A 91 19.33 12.66 6.76
C ALA A 91 18.54 13.77 6.05
N ALA A 92 18.15 13.57 4.78
CA ALA A 92 17.35 14.55 4.04
C ALA A 92 15.92 14.72 4.62
N LEU A 93 15.36 13.69 5.24
CA LEU A 93 14.08 13.78 5.95
C LEU A 93 14.22 14.47 7.31
N ASP A 94 15.36 14.36 7.97
CA ASP A 94 15.62 14.94 9.29
C ASP A 94 15.95 16.43 9.22
N LEU A 95 16.73 16.83 8.23
CA LEU A 95 17.22 18.20 8.04
C LEU A 95 16.24 19.10 7.24
N TYR A 96 14.99 18.74 7.14
CA TYR A 96 13.98 19.35 6.27
C TYR A 96 13.64 20.80 6.59
N ASP A 97 13.83 21.24 7.82
CA ASP A 97 13.49 22.57 8.34
C ASP A 97 14.71 23.48 8.50
N LEU A 98 15.93 22.99 8.21
CA LEU A 98 17.11 23.84 8.20
C LEU A 98 17.11 24.75 6.96
N PRO A 99 17.63 25.97 7.08
CA PRO A 99 17.82 26.82 5.91
C PRO A 99 18.76 26.16 4.89
N PRO A 100 18.56 26.40 3.58
CA PRO A 100 19.45 25.88 2.56
C PRO A 100 20.87 26.47 2.72
N GLN A 101 21.87 25.76 2.17
CA GLN A 101 23.24 26.25 2.16
C GLN A 101 23.34 27.57 1.41
N GLU A 102 24.21 28.49 1.86
CA GLU A 102 24.34 29.86 1.31
C GLU A 102 24.74 29.88 -0.17
N ASP A 103 25.50 28.87 -0.62
CA ASP A 103 25.94 28.70 -1.99
C ASP A 103 24.97 27.87 -2.86
N ALA A 104 23.84 27.44 -2.32
CA ALA A 104 22.86 26.65 -3.07
C ALA A 104 22.36 27.41 -4.32
N ARG A 105 22.40 26.74 -5.46
CA ARG A 105 21.95 27.27 -6.76
C ARG A 105 21.04 26.22 -7.42
N PRO A 106 19.77 26.17 -7.05
CA PRO A 106 18.83 25.22 -7.62
C PRO A 106 18.62 25.51 -9.13
N ARG A 107 18.45 24.43 -9.88
CA ARG A 107 18.07 24.51 -11.30
C ARG A 107 16.70 25.20 -11.48
N PRO A 108 16.40 25.70 -12.68
CA PRO A 108 15.08 26.25 -13.00
C PRO A 108 13.95 25.27 -12.68
N ILE A 109 12.78 25.79 -12.29
CA ILE A 109 11.61 24.99 -11.90
C ILE A 109 11.18 23.95 -12.93
N THR A 110 11.35 24.25 -14.21
CA THR A 110 11.07 23.33 -15.32
C THR A 110 11.97 22.09 -15.29
N ALA A 111 13.24 22.26 -15.00
CA ALA A 111 14.22 21.17 -14.86
C ALA A 111 13.94 20.33 -13.61
N LEU A 112 13.59 20.98 -12.50
CA LEU A 112 13.20 20.30 -11.25
C LEU A 112 11.93 19.47 -11.45
N ARG A 113 10.93 19.98 -12.15
CA ARG A 113 9.71 19.25 -12.51
C ARG A 113 10.03 17.97 -13.30
N LEU A 114 10.94 18.05 -14.27
CA LEU A 114 11.38 16.87 -15.02
C LEU A 114 12.11 15.85 -14.13
N ALA A 115 12.96 16.32 -13.21
CA ALA A 115 13.66 15.45 -12.27
C ALA A 115 12.67 14.72 -11.32
N VAL A 116 11.64 15.42 -10.81
CA VAL A 116 10.59 14.82 -9.98
C VAL A 116 9.77 13.80 -10.77
N ARG A 117 9.41 14.09 -12.03
CA ARG A 117 8.75 13.11 -12.90
C ARG A 117 9.59 11.85 -13.08
N ARG A 118 10.90 12.00 -13.30
CA ARG A 118 11.83 10.86 -13.45
C ARG A 118 11.89 10.01 -12.17
N ILE A 119 12.02 10.63 -11.01
CA ILE A 119 12.06 9.89 -9.74
C ILE A 119 10.74 9.18 -9.46
N ASN A 120 9.61 9.82 -9.74
CA ASN A 120 8.29 9.20 -9.63
C ASN A 120 8.12 8.01 -10.58
N ALA A 121 8.63 8.10 -11.82
CA ALA A 121 8.62 6.97 -12.76
C ALA A 121 9.43 5.77 -12.21
N LEU A 122 10.59 6.01 -11.60
CA LEU A 122 11.37 4.96 -10.94
C LEU A 122 10.60 4.33 -9.76
N ALA A 123 9.93 5.13 -8.94
CA ALA A 123 9.10 4.65 -7.86
C ALA A 123 7.94 3.79 -8.37
N GLN A 124 7.27 4.20 -9.45
CA GLN A 124 6.18 3.48 -10.10
C GLN A 124 6.63 2.19 -10.78
N ALA A 125 7.87 2.14 -11.24
CA ALA A 125 8.49 0.93 -11.78
C ALA A 125 9.02 -0.02 -10.68
N ALA A 126 8.97 0.38 -9.40
CA ALA A 126 9.66 -0.28 -8.29
C ALA A 126 11.17 -0.39 -8.52
N ASP A 127 11.77 0.49 -9.31
CA ASP A 127 13.22 0.55 -9.51
C ASP A 127 13.87 1.38 -8.40
N TYR A 128 13.91 0.80 -7.20
CA TYR A 128 14.28 1.51 -5.98
C TYR A 128 15.75 1.87 -5.90
N LYS A 129 16.66 1.09 -6.48
CA LYS A 129 18.11 1.38 -6.37
C LYS A 129 18.51 2.72 -6.98
N PRO A 130 18.25 3.02 -8.27
CA PRO A 130 18.54 4.33 -8.84
C PRO A 130 17.68 5.45 -8.23
N MET A 131 16.42 5.15 -7.83
CA MET A 131 15.58 6.09 -7.12
C MET A 131 16.23 6.54 -5.81
N CYS A 132 16.66 5.61 -4.96
CA CYS A 132 17.26 5.92 -3.66
C CYS A 132 18.62 6.63 -3.80
N ALA A 133 19.37 6.34 -4.84
CA ALA A 133 20.64 7.02 -5.11
C ALA A 133 20.43 8.50 -5.50
N ALA A 134 19.37 8.80 -6.25
CA ALA A 134 19.11 10.16 -6.74
C ALA A 134 18.25 11.01 -5.78
N LEU A 135 17.43 10.39 -4.94
CA LEU A 135 16.43 11.07 -4.12
C LEU A 135 17.04 12.10 -3.12
N PRO A 136 18.13 11.81 -2.38
CA PRO A 136 18.65 12.76 -1.39
C PRO A 136 19.09 14.08 -2.03
N GLY A 137 19.83 14.02 -3.14
CA GLY A 137 20.27 15.21 -3.86
C GLY A 137 19.11 16.02 -4.42
N LEU A 138 18.08 15.34 -4.94
CA LEU A 138 16.87 16.01 -5.43
C LEU A 138 16.10 16.67 -4.29
N LEU A 139 15.97 16.03 -3.13
CA LEU A 139 15.33 16.62 -1.96
C LEU A 139 16.05 17.89 -1.50
N ALA A 140 17.38 17.86 -1.41
CA ALA A 140 18.18 19.03 -1.05
C ALA A 140 18.02 20.19 -2.07
N GLU A 141 18.03 19.88 -3.35
CA GLU A 141 17.86 20.89 -4.41
C GLU A 141 16.43 21.48 -4.42
N LEU A 142 15.39 20.65 -4.27
CA LEU A 142 14.00 21.10 -4.16
C LEU A 142 13.77 21.93 -2.89
N HIS A 143 14.41 21.56 -1.79
CA HIS A 143 14.37 22.32 -0.56
C HIS A 143 14.98 23.71 -0.76
N ALA A 144 16.14 23.80 -1.39
CA ALA A 144 16.76 25.08 -1.74
C ALA A 144 15.87 25.91 -2.67
N ALA A 145 15.29 25.31 -3.70
CA ALA A 145 14.38 25.98 -4.62
C ALA A 145 13.14 26.54 -3.90
N ALA A 146 12.55 25.76 -2.99
CA ALA A 146 11.38 26.15 -2.21
C ALA A 146 11.64 27.35 -1.27
N HIS A 147 12.88 27.55 -0.83
CA HIS A 147 13.26 28.67 0.03
C HIS A 147 13.79 29.88 -0.74
N LEU A 148 14.47 29.66 -1.85
CA LEU A 148 15.18 30.75 -2.58
C LEU A 148 14.38 31.32 -3.75
N MET A 149 13.46 30.56 -4.34
CA MET A 149 12.55 31.05 -5.39
C MET A 149 11.43 31.89 -4.78
N THR A 150 10.73 32.65 -5.62
CA THR A 150 9.63 33.53 -5.23
C THR A 150 8.40 33.30 -6.08
N GLY A 151 7.24 33.78 -5.63
CA GLY A 151 6.00 33.76 -6.41
C GLY A 151 5.53 32.34 -6.75
N GLU A 152 5.13 32.15 -8.01
CA GLU A 152 4.58 30.88 -8.47
C GLU A 152 5.64 29.76 -8.51
N ASP A 153 6.88 30.06 -8.88
CA ASP A 153 7.96 29.07 -8.90
C ASP A 153 8.24 28.53 -7.51
N GLN A 154 8.13 29.36 -6.48
CA GLN A 154 8.25 28.92 -5.08
C GLN A 154 7.12 27.95 -4.70
N ARG A 155 5.87 28.29 -5.00
CA ARG A 155 4.72 27.43 -4.73
C ARG A 155 4.85 26.09 -5.45
N GLN A 156 5.30 26.12 -6.70
CA GLN A 156 5.57 24.89 -7.47
C GLN A 156 6.72 24.07 -6.87
N ALA A 157 7.80 24.70 -6.41
CA ALA A 157 8.90 24.01 -5.75
C ALA A 157 8.44 23.29 -4.47
N TRP A 158 7.58 23.90 -3.66
CA TRP A 158 6.97 23.26 -2.50
C TRP A 158 6.12 22.04 -2.90
N GLY A 159 5.32 22.15 -3.94
CA GLY A 159 4.52 21.03 -4.45
C GLY A 159 5.39 19.87 -4.96
N LEU A 160 6.46 20.18 -5.69
CA LEU A 160 7.42 19.18 -6.17
C LEU A 160 8.19 18.51 -5.03
N LEU A 161 8.53 19.27 -3.99
CA LEU A 161 9.17 18.73 -2.79
C LEU A 161 8.25 17.76 -2.06
N ALA A 162 6.96 18.08 -1.93
CA ALA A 162 5.96 17.16 -1.36
C ALA A 162 5.88 15.86 -2.16
N GLU A 163 5.86 15.93 -3.49
CA GLU A 163 5.86 14.73 -4.35
C GLU A 163 7.17 13.92 -4.23
N ALA A 164 8.31 14.56 -4.06
CA ALA A 164 9.59 13.87 -3.85
C ALA A 164 9.63 13.16 -2.49
N TYR A 165 9.10 13.75 -1.42
CA TYR A 165 8.98 13.09 -0.11
C TYR A 165 8.11 11.82 -0.19
N ARG A 166 7.07 11.78 -1.03
CA ARG A 166 6.28 10.57 -1.28
C ARG A 166 7.15 9.41 -1.77
N CYS A 167 8.22 9.66 -2.54
CA CYS A 167 9.14 8.59 -2.97
C CYS A 167 9.89 7.97 -1.77
N GLY A 168 10.25 8.79 -0.77
CA GLY A 168 10.79 8.30 0.51
C GLY A 168 9.82 7.38 1.25
N HIS A 169 8.52 7.73 1.27
CA HIS A 169 7.47 6.84 1.78
C HIS A 169 7.42 5.53 0.99
N SER A 170 7.44 5.59 -0.34
CA SER A 170 7.31 4.39 -1.18
C SER A 170 8.41 3.36 -0.92
N VAL A 171 9.67 3.78 -0.80
CA VAL A 171 10.76 2.86 -0.47
C VAL A 171 10.70 2.39 0.97
N GLY A 172 10.35 3.26 1.93
CA GLY A 172 10.17 2.88 3.33
C GLY A 172 9.19 1.72 3.48
N ILE A 173 8.05 1.84 2.81
CA ILE A 173 7.04 0.77 2.75
C ILE A 173 7.57 -0.49 2.07
N ALA A 174 8.31 -0.37 0.97
CA ALA A 174 8.78 -1.52 0.19
C ALA A 174 9.77 -2.40 0.96
N ILE A 175 10.54 -1.80 1.88
CA ILE A 175 11.56 -2.52 2.67
C ILE A 175 11.20 -2.62 4.16
N GLY A 176 9.99 -2.22 4.57
CA GLY A 176 9.52 -2.37 5.95
C GLY A 176 10.01 -1.32 6.95
N LEU A 177 10.58 -0.19 6.50
CA LEU A 177 10.96 0.94 7.35
C LEU A 177 9.77 1.87 7.61
N ASN A 178 8.84 1.44 8.45
CA ASN A 178 7.59 2.15 8.70
C ASN A 178 7.80 3.53 9.36
N ASP A 179 8.82 3.66 10.22
CA ASP A 179 9.25 4.92 10.84
C ASP A 179 9.68 5.96 9.79
N MET A 180 10.54 5.55 8.87
CA MET A 180 11.00 6.40 7.76
C MET A 180 9.83 6.76 6.81
N SER A 181 8.96 5.80 6.53
CA SER A 181 7.76 6.02 5.73
C SER A 181 6.84 7.08 6.36
N ALA A 182 6.59 6.98 7.68
CA ALA A 182 5.79 7.95 8.41
C ALA A 182 6.44 9.34 8.46
N ALA A 183 7.76 9.42 8.67
CA ALA A 183 8.52 10.65 8.60
C ALA A 183 8.38 11.30 7.21
N ALA A 184 8.56 10.55 6.13
CA ALA A 184 8.42 11.04 4.77
C ALA A 184 7.02 11.64 4.50
N LEU A 185 5.94 10.98 4.97
CA LEU A 185 4.58 11.52 4.85
C LEU A 185 4.36 12.77 5.72
N SER A 186 5.02 12.88 6.87
CA SER A 186 4.99 14.10 7.67
C SER A 186 5.67 15.27 6.96
N ARG A 187 6.81 15.02 6.29
CA ARG A 187 7.50 16.02 5.46
C ARG A 187 6.72 16.37 4.19
N MET A 188 6.02 15.40 3.62
CA MET A 188 5.09 15.64 2.51
C MET A 188 4.02 16.66 2.91
N ASP A 189 3.38 16.52 4.08
CA ASP A 189 2.38 17.48 4.56
C ASP A 189 2.97 18.87 4.82
N TRP A 190 4.16 18.92 5.45
CA TRP A 190 4.86 20.17 5.72
C TRP A 190 5.16 20.97 4.45
N ALA A 191 5.59 20.29 3.39
CA ALA A 191 5.80 20.92 2.09
C ALA A 191 4.46 21.25 1.39
N ALA A 192 3.51 20.33 1.41
CA ALA A 192 2.21 20.48 0.75
C ALA A 192 1.45 21.71 1.23
N GLN A 193 1.49 22.04 2.54
CA GLN A 193 0.83 23.23 3.10
C GLN A 193 1.28 24.55 2.43
N ARG A 194 2.44 24.56 1.78
CA ARG A 194 3.06 25.71 1.13
C ARG A 194 2.90 25.72 -0.40
N ALA A 195 2.24 24.71 -0.95
CA ALA A 195 2.14 24.49 -2.39
C ALA A 195 1.02 25.28 -3.09
N GLY A 196 0.48 26.32 -2.45
CA GLY A 196 -0.59 27.14 -3.01
C GLY A 196 -1.83 26.33 -3.36
N ASP A 197 -2.39 26.52 -4.54
CA ASP A 197 -3.63 25.88 -4.99
C ASP A 197 -3.53 24.33 -5.05
N ARG A 198 -2.33 23.77 -5.07
CA ARG A 198 -2.12 22.33 -5.02
C ARG A 198 -2.17 21.74 -3.60
N ALA A 199 -2.11 22.59 -2.56
CA ALA A 199 -2.04 22.15 -1.17
C ALA A 199 -3.19 21.22 -0.75
N PRO A 200 -4.46 21.51 -1.03
CA PRO A 200 -5.57 20.65 -0.64
C PRO A 200 -5.44 19.24 -1.21
N GLY A 201 -5.19 19.13 -2.51
CA GLY A 201 -5.06 17.83 -3.20
C GLY A 201 -3.85 17.02 -2.73
N LEU A 202 -2.69 17.65 -2.52
CA LEU A 202 -1.49 16.99 -1.98
C LEU A 202 -1.71 16.47 -0.57
N ARG A 203 -2.38 17.23 0.28
CA ARG A 203 -2.71 16.84 1.66
C ARG A 203 -3.73 15.70 1.68
N ALA A 204 -4.77 15.76 0.85
CA ALA A 204 -5.72 14.67 0.69
C ALA A 204 -5.04 13.38 0.17
N ALA A 205 -4.14 13.50 -0.82
CA ALA A 205 -3.32 12.39 -1.32
C ALA A 205 -2.44 11.78 -0.21
N ARG A 206 -1.87 12.60 0.66
CA ARG A 206 -1.10 12.13 1.82
C ARG A 206 -1.98 11.31 2.78
N GLU A 207 -3.21 11.72 3.07
CA GLU A 207 -4.11 10.96 3.95
C GLU A 207 -4.47 9.60 3.32
N TYR A 208 -4.73 9.55 2.03
CA TYR A 208 -4.90 8.28 1.30
C TYR A 208 -3.68 7.34 1.49
N LEU A 209 -2.45 7.87 1.42
CA LEU A 209 -1.24 7.07 1.64
C LEU A 209 -1.13 6.59 3.10
N ARG A 210 -1.50 7.41 4.08
CA ARG A 210 -1.54 7.00 5.50
C ARG A 210 -2.54 5.88 5.74
N VAL A 211 -3.71 5.93 5.11
CA VAL A 211 -4.71 4.85 5.20
C VAL A 211 -4.10 3.51 4.83
N THR A 212 -3.25 3.45 3.80
CA THR A 212 -2.60 2.19 3.40
C THR A 212 -1.70 1.60 4.51
N ALA A 213 -1.06 2.45 5.32
CA ALA A 213 -0.26 2.00 6.45
C ALA A 213 -1.14 1.43 7.59
N TYR A 214 -2.22 2.14 7.94
CA TYR A 214 -3.14 1.69 9.00
C TYR A 214 -3.99 0.49 8.60
N LEU A 215 -4.27 0.30 7.31
CA LEU A 215 -4.87 -0.94 6.80
C LEU A 215 -3.99 -2.17 7.12
N ARG A 216 -2.67 -2.01 7.18
CA ARG A 216 -1.74 -3.10 7.52
C ARG A 216 -1.86 -3.53 8.98
N THR A 217 -2.08 -2.59 9.88
CA THR A 217 -2.29 -2.86 11.31
C THR A 217 -3.74 -3.22 11.64
N GLY A 218 -4.66 -3.12 10.67
CA GLY A 218 -6.08 -3.41 10.86
C GLY A 218 -6.85 -2.36 11.67
N ASP A 219 -6.27 -1.18 11.91
CA ASP A 219 -6.94 -0.09 12.62
C ASP A 219 -7.88 0.67 11.65
N LEU A 220 -9.08 0.09 11.44
CA LEU A 220 -10.07 0.64 10.51
C LEU A 220 -10.65 1.98 10.99
N ASP A 221 -10.67 2.23 12.29
CA ASP A 221 -11.16 3.50 12.84
C ASP A 221 -10.18 4.64 12.56
N ALA A 222 -8.87 4.37 12.69
CA ALA A 222 -7.85 5.32 12.24
C ALA A 222 -7.96 5.57 10.73
N CYS A 223 -8.20 4.53 9.92
CA CYS A 223 -8.40 4.68 8.47
C CYS A 223 -9.57 5.62 8.16
N ARG A 224 -10.72 5.45 8.81
CA ARG A 224 -11.90 6.30 8.59
C ARG A 224 -11.59 7.77 8.94
N ARG A 225 -11.01 8.02 10.12
CA ARG A 225 -10.64 9.37 10.56
C ARG A 225 -9.65 10.04 9.59
N LEU A 226 -8.70 9.29 9.03
CA LEU A 226 -7.77 9.81 8.03
C LEU A 226 -8.48 10.18 6.72
N GLN A 227 -9.45 9.38 6.31
CA GLN A 227 -10.25 9.67 5.12
C GLN A 227 -11.14 10.90 5.32
N ASP A 228 -11.73 11.06 6.51
CA ASP A 228 -12.50 12.26 6.85
C ASP A 228 -11.59 13.50 6.85
N SER A 229 -10.41 13.42 7.43
CA SER A 229 -9.39 14.46 7.35
C SER A 229 -8.99 14.76 5.90
N GLY A 230 -8.81 13.73 5.06
CA GLY A 230 -8.51 13.92 3.64
C GLY A 230 -9.63 14.67 2.91
N ARG A 231 -10.88 14.35 3.19
CA ARG A 231 -12.04 15.06 2.61
C ARG A 231 -12.10 16.50 3.07
N SER A 232 -11.87 16.78 4.36
CA SER A 232 -11.91 18.14 4.89
C SER A 232 -10.86 19.08 4.28
N TYR A 233 -9.75 18.55 3.77
CA TYR A 233 -8.79 19.39 3.03
C TYR A 233 -9.34 19.86 1.66
N LEU A 234 -10.33 19.19 1.11
CA LEU A 234 -10.97 19.57 -0.15
C LEU A 234 -12.15 20.52 0.06
N ASP A 235 -12.59 20.72 1.31
CA ASP A 235 -13.66 21.68 1.64
C ASP A 235 -13.24 23.09 1.20
N GLY A 236 -14.15 23.78 0.51
CA GLY A 236 -13.88 25.12 -0.02
C GLY A 236 -13.06 25.17 -1.31
N THR A 237 -12.60 24.03 -1.85
CA THR A 237 -12.03 23.96 -3.20
C THR A 237 -13.14 23.83 -4.25
N ASP A 238 -12.90 24.34 -5.48
CA ASP A 238 -13.81 24.01 -6.56
C ASP A 238 -13.74 22.50 -6.87
N PRO A 239 -14.84 21.77 -6.65
CA PRO A 239 -14.87 20.31 -6.81
C PRO A 239 -14.71 19.85 -8.26
N LYS A 240 -14.75 20.77 -9.25
CA LYS A 240 -14.56 20.47 -10.68
C LYS A 240 -13.12 20.60 -11.13
N THR A 241 -12.22 21.09 -10.29
CA THR A 241 -10.81 21.17 -10.68
C THR A 241 -10.23 19.76 -10.82
N PRO A 242 -9.34 19.52 -11.81
CA PRO A 242 -8.73 18.20 -11.99
C PRO A 242 -8.09 17.64 -10.71
N GLY A 243 -7.38 18.49 -9.96
CA GLY A 243 -6.76 18.09 -8.69
C GLY A 243 -7.77 17.66 -7.63
N ALA A 244 -8.88 18.39 -7.46
CA ALA A 244 -9.94 18.03 -6.53
C ALA A 244 -10.62 16.71 -6.91
N LEU A 245 -10.93 16.51 -8.20
CA LEU A 245 -11.53 15.27 -8.70
C LEU A 245 -10.63 14.06 -8.44
N VAL A 246 -9.33 14.18 -8.73
CA VAL A 246 -8.34 13.09 -8.51
C VAL A 246 -8.20 12.78 -7.03
N ALA A 247 -8.06 13.80 -6.18
CA ALA A 247 -7.90 13.62 -4.75
C ALA A 247 -9.15 12.98 -4.11
N ALA A 248 -10.35 13.46 -4.45
CA ALA A 248 -11.61 12.88 -4.00
C ALA A 248 -11.77 11.43 -4.47
N GLY A 249 -11.46 11.14 -5.74
CA GLY A 249 -11.50 9.80 -6.29
C GLY A 249 -10.57 8.83 -5.57
N GLN A 250 -9.34 9.23 -5.27
CA GLN A 250 -8.40 8.41 -4.50
C GLN A 250 -8.90 8.14 -3.07
N LEU A 251 -9.51 9.13 -2.41
CA LEU A 251 -10.11 8.93 -1.09
C LEU A 251 -11.28 7.94 -1.16
N HIS A 252 -12.12 7.99 -2.19
CA HIS A 252 -13.18 6.99 -2.40
C HIS A 252 -12.59 5.59 -2.63
N LEU A 253 -11.54 5.43 -3.44
CA LEU A 253 -10.87 4.14 -3.62
C LEU A 253 -10.31 3.60 -2.29
N GLY A 254 -9.67 4.45 -1.49
CA GLY A 254 -9.21 4.08 -0.16
C GLY A 254 -10.35 3.67 0.78
N SER A 255 -11.48 4.39 0.73
CA SER A 255 -12.67 4.10 1.53
C SER A 255 -13.31 2.76 1.13
N ALA A 256 -13.33 2.43 -0.18
CA ALA A 256 -13.79 1.14 -0.66
C ALA A 256 -12.98 -0.03 -0.08
N VAL A 257 -11.64 0.12 0.02
CA VAL A 257 -10.78 -0.91 0.63
C VAL A 257 -11.06 -1.05 2.13
N VAL A 258 -11.27 0.05 2.85
CA VAL A 258 -11.62 0.02 4.28
C VAL A 258 -12.97 -0.66 4.49
N ALA A 259 -13.97 -0.33 3.68
CA ALA A 259 -15.30 -0.94 3.73
C ALA A 259 -15.23 -2.45 3.41
N ALA A 260 -14.47 -2.85 2.38
CA ALA A 260 -14.24 -4.25 2.04
C ALA A 260 -13.66 -5.04 3.23
N ARG A 261 -12.66 -4.49 3.91
CA ARG A 261 -12.07 -5.12 5.11
C ARG A 261 -13.03 -5.16 6.31
N ALA A 262 -13.88 -4.15 6.43
CA ALA A 262 -14.97 -4.15 7.41
C ALA A 262 -16.10 -5.11 7.06
N GLN A 263 -16.05 -5.75 5.89
CA GLN A 263 -17.11 -6.60 5.34
C GLN A 263 -18.43 -5.84 5.07
N ASP A 264 -18.35 -4.53 4.89
CA ASP A 264 -19.46 -3.66 4.49
C ASP A 264 -19.47 -3.53 2.97
N VAL A 265 -20.21 -4.44 2.33
CA VAL A 265 -20.24 -4.55 0.86
C VAL A 265 -21.00 -3.39 0.23
N ASP A 266 -22.05 -2.91 0.89
CA ASP A 266 -22.88 -1.82 0.37
C ASP A 266 -22.07 -0.51 0.35
N LEU A 267 -21.37 -0.21 1.45
CA LEU A 267 -20.48 0.94 1.53
C LEU A 267 -19.29 0.82 0.57
N MET A 268 -18.73 -0.39 0.40
CA MET A 268 -17.67 -0.65 -0.58
C MET A 268 -18.15 -0.31 -2.00
N THR A 269 -19.34 -0.79 -2.37
CA THR A 269 -19.94 -0.55 -3.70
C THR A 269 -20.19 0.94 -3.90
N HIS A 270 -20.83 1.61 -2.93
CA HIS A 270 -21.06 3.06 -2.99
C HIS A 270 -19.75 3.84 -3.28
N HIS A 271 -18.66 3.52 -2.58
CA HIS A 271 -17.40 4.21 -2.80
C HIS A 271 -16.76 3.90 -4.16
N LEU A 272 -16.92 2.68 -4.68
CA LEU A 272 -16.45 2.34 -6.03
C LEU A 272 -17.24 3.08 -7.11
N ASP A 273 -18.58 3.18 -6.96
CA ASP A 273 -19.44 3.91 -7.89
C ASP A 273 -19.10 5.41 -7.93
N GLU A 274 -18.85 6.02 -6.77
CA GLU A 274 -18.41 7.41 -6.70
C GLU A 274 -17.01 7.60 -7.32
N ALA A 275 -16.09 6.68 -7.08
CA ALA A 275 -14.78 6.73 -7.72
C ALA A 275 -14.87 6.59 -9.24
N GLU A 276 -15.74 5.70 -9.73
CA GLU A 276 -15.99 5.53 -11.17
C GLU A 276 -16.57 6.81 -11.81
N ARG A 277 -17.57 7.43 -11.17
CA ARG A 277 -18.15 8.69 -11.62
C ARG A 277 -17.07 9.79 -11.76
N LEU A 278 -16.18 9.91 -10.78
CA LEU A 278 -15.07 10.86 -10.79
C LEU A 278 -14.03 10.50 -11.87
N ALA A 279 -13.74 9.21 -12.04
CA ALA A 279 -12.79 8.70 -13.03
C ALA A 279 -13.27 8.95 -14.47
N GLN A 280 -14.56 8.87 -14.73
CA GLN A 280 -15.13 9.21 -16.04
C GLN A 280 -14.98 10.70 -16.35
N ALA A 281 -15.01 11.56 -15.35
CA ALA A 281 -14.82 13.00 -15.53
C ALA A 281 -13.34 13.38 -15.75
N THR A 282 -12.38 12.64 -15.16
CA THR A 282 -10.94 12.95 -15.25
C THR A 282 -10.24 12.23 -16.40
N GLY A 283 -10.72 11.04 -16.80
CA GLY A 283 -9.94 10.11 -17.60
C GLY A 283 -8.72 9.56 -16.81
N GLU A 284 -7.78 8.94 -17.53
CA GLU A 284 -6.53 8.46 -16.93
C GLU A 284 -5.59 9.63 -16.62
N THR A 285 -5.15 9.74 -15.39
CA THR A 285 -4.26 10.82 -14.93
C THR A 285 -3.23 10.31 -13.92
N GLY A 286 -2.10 11.03 -13.83
CA GLY A 286 -1.01 10.78 -12.87
C GLY A 286 -0.83 11.92 -11.86
N ASP A 287 -1.82 12.77 -11.63
CA ASP A 287 -1.73 13.89 -10.69
C ASP A 287 -1.36 13.41 -9.28
N PHE A 288 -0.63 14.26 -8.56
CA PHE A 288 -0.04 13.96 -7.24
C PHE A 288 0.85 12.70 -7.25
N SER A 289 1.33 12.30 -8.43
CA SER A 289 2.07 11.05 -8.63
C SER A 289 1.28 9.80 -8.19
N LEU A 290 -0.04 9.89 -8.21
CA LEU A 290 -1.00 8.80 -8.03
C LEU A 290 -1.67 8.52 -9.38
N HIS A 291 -1.88 7.24 -9.68
CA HIS A 291 -2.68 6.88 -10.85
C HIS A 291 -4.15 6.91 -10.46
N PHE A 292 -4.93 7.72 -11.16
CA PHE A 292 -6.39 7.76 -11.03
C PHE A 292 -7.02 7.76 -12.41
N GLY A 293 -8.17 7.11 -12.53
CA GLY A 293 -8.90 6.95 -13.79
C GLY A 293 -9.64 5.61 -13.82
N PRO A 294 -10.39 5.33 -14.89
CA PRO A 294 -11.20 4.11 -15.04
C PRO A 294 -10.39 2.82 -14.81
N THR A 295 -9.15 2.74 -15.31
CA THR A 295 -8.30 1.57 -15.10
C THR A 295 -7.98 1.33 -13.62
N ASN A 296 -7.69 2.41 -12.86
CA ASN A 296 -7.39 2.26 -11.43
C ASN A 296 -8.62 1.90 -10.60
N VAL A 297 -9.81 2.35 -11.00
CA VAL A 297 -11.08 1.92 -10.39
C VAL A 297 -11.29 0.43 -10.59
N GLN A 298 -11.06 -0.10 -11.79
CA GLN A 298 -11.15 -1.53 -12.06
C GLN A 298 -10.12 -2.36 -11.24
N VAL A 299 -8.89 -1.87 -11.09
CA VAL A 299 -7.89 -2.50 -10.20
C VAL A 299 -8.39 -2.53 -8.77
N HIS A 300 -8.98 -1.45 -8.27
CA HIS A 300 -9.52 -1.40 -6.91
C HIS A 300 -10.77 -2.26 -6.74
N LEU A 301 -11.62 -2.40 -7.75
CA LEU A 301 -12.73 -3.34 -7.73
C LEU A 301 -12.23 -4.77 -7.49
N VAL A 302 -11.20 -5.21 -8.24
CA VAL A 302 -10.60 -6.54 -8.03
C VAL A 302 -10.01 -6.67 -6.64
N MET A 303 -9.23 -5.69 -6.19
CA MET A 303 -8.60 -5.67 -4.87
C MET A 303 -9.64 -5.72 -3.74
N THR A 304 -10.68 -4.91 -3.81
CA THR A 304 -11.74 -4.87 -2.78
C THR A 304 -12.53 -6.18 -2.73
N LEU A 305 -12.81 -6.81 -3.87
CA LEU A 305 -13.43 -8.13 -3.91
C LEU A 305 -12.54 -9.19 -3.24
N VAL A 306 -11.21 -9.14 -3.43
CA VAL A 306 -10.29 -10.05 -2.74
C VAL A 306 -10.28 -9.77 -1.24
N GLU A 307 -10.24 -8.51 -0.80
CA GLU A 307 -10.29 -8.13 0.60
C GLU A 307 -11.63 -8.51 1.27
N ALA A 308 -12.74 -8.45 0.53
CA ALA A 308 -14.06 -8.92 0.97
C ALA A 308 -14.21 -10.45 0.88
N SER A 309 -13.15 -11.21 0.56
CA SER A 309 -13.15 -12.67 0.38
C SER A 309 -14.08 -13.19 -0.74
N ARG A 310 -14.39 -12.34 -1.73
CA ARG A 310 -15.20 -12.69 -2.92
C ARG A 310 -14.29 -13.07 -4.09
N HIS A 311 -13.48 -14.10 -3.90
CA HIS A 311 -12.36 -14.45 -4.79
C HIS A 311 -12.81 -14.84 -6.21
N ASP A 312 -13.93 -15.54 -6.35
CA ASP A 312 -14.54 -15.90 -7.63
C ASP A 312 -14.94 -14.65 -8.43
N ARG A 313 -15.59 -13.69 -7.76
CA ARG A 313 -16.01 -12.42 -8.36
C ARG A 313 -14.77 -11.58 -8.73
N ALA A 314 -13.72 -11.58 -7.91
CA ALA A 314 -12.47 -10.86 -8.21
C ALA A 314 -11.82 -11.39 -9.50
N VAL A 315 -11.71 -12.71 -9.66
CA VAL A 315 -11.17 -13.33 -10.87
C VAL A 315 -12.07 -13.06 -12.08
N ALA A 316 -13.39 -13.08 -11.90
CA ALA A 316 -14.34 -12.75 -12.97
C ALA A 316 -14.23 -11.28 -13.41
N ALA A 317 -14.12 -10.34 -12.46
CA ALA A 317 -13.99 -8.91 -12.74
C ALA A 317 -12.66 -8.57 -13.46
N ALA A 318 -11.61 -9.34 -13.21
CA ALA A 318 -10.32 -9.16 -13.88
C ALA A 318 -10.28 -9.70 -15.31
N LYS A 319 -11.29 -10.49 -15.72
CA LYS A 319 -11.28 -11.14 -17.04
C LYS A 319 -11.39 -10.10 -18.16
N GLY A 320 -10.42 -10.15 -19.07
CA GLY A 320 -10.39 -9.23 -20.23
C GLY A 320 -9.86 -7.84 -19.90
N MET A 321 -9.46 -7.56 -18.66
CA MET A 321 -8.87 -6.29 -18.27
C MET A 321 -7.57 -6.03 -19.03
N ARG A 322 -7.40 -4.79 -19.49
CA ARG A 322 -6.20 -4.34 -20.22
C ARG A 322 -5.66 -3.08 -19.56
N PHE A 323 -4.36 -2.97 -19.50
CA PHE A 323 -3.68 -1.79 -18.95
C PHE A 323 -3.25 -0.87 -20.09
N PRO A 324 -3.42 0.45 -19.96
CA PRO A 324 -2.89 1.42 -20.91
C PRO A 324 -1.37 1.28 -21.09
N ALA A 325 -0.86 1.62 -22.27
CA ALA A 325 0.57 1.62 -22.50
C ALA A 325 1.28 2.58 -21.53
N GLY A 326 2.38 2.13 -20.91
CA GLY A 326 3.12 2.92 -19.94
C GLY A 326 2.46 3.08 -18.56
N TRP A 327 1.36 2.34 -18.28
CA TRP A 327 0.73 2.37 -16.96
C TRP A 327 1.67 1.81 -15.88
N ALA A 328 1.49 2.24 -14.61
CA ALA A 328 2.44 1.96 -13.53
C ALA A 328 2.70 0.46 -13.30
N PRO A 329 3.94 -0.03 -13.50
CA PRO A 329 4.28 -1.43 -13.28
C PRO A 329 3.94 -1.93 -11.87
N THR A 330 4.13 -1.08 -10.83
CA THR A 330 3.77 -1.42 -9.45
C THR A 330 2.28 -1.67 -9.26
N ARG A 331 1.43 -0.97 -10.00
CA ARG A 331 -0.04 -1.18 -9.93
C ARG A 331 -0.44 -2.46 -10.64
N ILE A 332 0.15 -2.73 -11.82
CA ILE A 332 -0.05 -3.99 -12.55
C ILE A 332 0.44 -5.17 -11.70
N GLY A 333 1.64 -5.04 -11.12
CA GLY A 333 2.20 -6.06 -10.24
C GLY A 333 1.29 -6.35 -9.04
N HIS A 334 0.76 -5.31 -8.39
CA HIS A 334 -0.15 -5.47 -7.25
C HIS A 334 -1.47 -6.15 -7.65
N HIS A 335 -2.05 -5.79 -8.79
CA HIS A 335 -3.23 -6.47 -9.35
C HIS A 335 -3.00 -7.98 -9.54
N HIS A 336 -1.85 -8.35 -10.08
CA HIS A 336 -1.50 -9.77 -10.20
C HIS A 336 -1.26 -10.45 -8.85
N ILE A 337 -0.69 -9.74 -7.86
CA ILE A 337 -0.56 -10.26 -6.50
C ILE A 337 -1.93 -10.55 -5.88
N ASP A 338 -2.91 -9.67 -6.06
CA ASP A 338 -4.27 -9.89 -5.57
C ASP A 338 -4.95 -11.09 -6.27
N LEU A 339 -4.77 -11.24 -7.58
CA LEU A 339 -5.28 -12.39 -8.32
C LEU A 339 -4.58 -13.70 -7.91
N ALA A 340 -3.28 -13.67 -7.61
CA ALA A 340 -2.58 -14.83 -7.07
C ALA A 340 -3.18 -15.28 -5.72
N ARG A 341 -3.48 -14.32 -4.84
CA ARG A 341 -4.16 -14.58 -3.56
C ARG A 341 -5.54 -15.17 -3.79
N ALA A 342 -6.34 -14.58 -4.68
CA ALA A 342 -7.69 -15.08 -5.00
C ALA A 342 -7.63 -16.54 -5.51
N ASN A 343 -6.76 -16.85 -6.47
CA ASN A 343 -6.62 -18.19 -7.03
C ASN A 343 -6.12 -19.20 -5.97
N ARG A 344 -5.20 -18.80 -5.09
CA ARG A 344 -4.79 -19.64 -3.96
C ARG A 344 -5.98 -20.00 -3.06
N TRP A 345 -6.83 -19.03 -2.73
CA TRP A 345 -8.04 -19.26 -1.92
C TRP A 345 -9.05 -20.19 -2.59
N MET A 346 -9.09 -20.15 -3.93
CA MET A 346 -9.95 -21.03 -4.75
C MET A 346 -9.33 -22.42 -4.99
N ALA A 347 -8.19 -22.74 -4.31
CA ALA A 347 -7.44 -23.98 -4.50
C ALA A 347 -6.96 -24.19 -5.96
N ARG A 348 -6.54 -23.11 -6.63
CA ARG A 348 -5.99 -23.10 -8.00
C ARG A 348 -4.51 -22.73 -7.98
N PRO A 349 -3.61 -23.63 -7.53
CA PRO A 349 -2.20 -23.30 -7.29
C PRO A 349 -1.45 -22.85 -8.56
N GLU A 350 -1.68 -23.50 -9.70
CA GLU A 350 -1.01 -23.13 -10.95
C GLU A 350 -1.42 -21.73 -11.41
N ALA A 351 -2.71 -21.41 -11.39
CA ALA A 351 -3.18 -20.05 -11.70
C ALA A 351 -2.62 -19.00 -10.72
N ALA A 352 -2.45 -19.34 -9.45
CA ALA A 352 -1.80 -18.48 -8.49
C ALA A 352 -0.33 -18.22 -8.87
N LEU A 353 0.40 -19.26 -9.27
CA LEU A 353 1.78 -19.13 -9.74
C LEU A 353 1.88 -18.34 -11.06
N ASP A 354 0.93 -18.49 -11.98
CA ASP A 354 0.89 -17.71 -13.23
C ASP A 354 0.80 -16.21 -12.93
N HIS A 355 -0.04 -15.83 -11.98
CA HIS A 355 -0.16 -14.43 -11.55
C HIS A 355 1.07 -13.94 -10.79
N LEU A 356 1.72 -14.76 -9.96
CA LEU A 356 2.98 -14.37 -9.33
C LEU A 356 4.07 -14.14 -10.38
N ASP A 357 4.19 -15.00 -11.40
CA ASP A 357 5.14 -14.83 -12.49
C ASP A 357 4.85 -13.56 -13.30
N ALA A 358 3.58 -13.24 -13.57
CA ALA A 358 3.17 -11.99 -14.20
C ALA A 358 3.53 -10.76 -13.37
N ALA A 359 3.31 -10.81 -12.04
CA ALA A 359 3.73 -9.74 -11.13
C ALA A 359 5.24 -9.51 -11.16
N PHE A 360 6.02 -10.61 -11.17
CA PHE A 360 7.48 -10.54 -11.22
C PHE A 360 7.99 -10.01 -12.56
N ALA A 361 7.35 -10.36 -13.66
CA ALA A 361 7.73 -9.89 -15.00
C ALA A 361 7.62 -8.36 -15.12
N VAL A 362 6.62 -7.73 -14.47
CA VAL A 362 6.39 -6.28 -14.59
C VAL A 362 7.05 -5.47 -13.47
N ALA A 363 7.17 -6.01 -12.26
CA ALA A 363 7.71 -5.31 -11.08
C ALA A 363 8.52 -6.28 -10.18
N PRO A 364 9.69 -6.74 -10.63
CA PRO A 364 10.44 -7.81 -9.94
C PRO A 364 10.86 -7.45 -8.53
N GLN A 365 11.29 -6.21 -8.28
CA GLN A 365 11.69 -5.79 -6.94
C GLN A 365 10.49 -5.70 -5.98
N GLN A 366 9.32 -5.30 -6.46
CA GLN A 366 8.09 -5.31 -5.67
C GLN A 366 7.65 -6.76 -5.38
N ALA A 367 7.53 -7.58 -6.41
CA ALA A 367 7.03 -8.95 -6.26
C ALA A 367 7.90 -9.79 -5.31
N SER A 368 9.22 -9.65 -5.35
CA SER A 368 10.14 -10.39 -4.46
C SER A 368 10.02 -10.00 -2.99
N ARG A 369 9.63 -8.75 -2.68
CA ARG A 369 9.58 -8.19 -1.32
C ARG A 369 8.19 -8.10 -0.74
N HIS A 370 7.15 -8.25 -1.57
CA HIS A 370 5.78 -7.97 -1.15
C HIS A 370 5.29 -9.02 -0.13
N PRO A 371 4.82 -8.61 1.07
CA PRO A 371 4.40 -9.54 2.11
C PRO A 371 3.31 -10.52 1.68
N LEU A 372 2.34 -10.05 0.88
CA LEU A 372 1.27 -10.91 0.36
C LEU A 372 1.79 -11.98 -0.62
N VAL A 373 2.91 -11.72 -1.31
CA VAL A 373 3.59 -12.74 -2.12
C VAL A 373 4.22 -13.79 -1.21
N ARG A 374 4.95 -13.37 -0.18
CA ARG A 374 5.54 -14.29 0.81
C ARG A 374 4.45 -15.15 1.46
N GLU A 375 3.34 -14.55 1.90
CA GLU A 375 2.19 -15.27 2.46
C GLU A 375 1.62 -16.29 1.47
N THR A 376 1.43 -15.89 0.21
CA THR A 376 0.87 -16.76 -0.83
C THR A 376 1.80 -17.93 -1.11
N VAL A 377 3.10 -17.69 -1.29
CA VAL A 377 4.12 -18.73 -1.54
C VAL A 377 4.23 -19.68 -0.35
N SER A 378 4.26 -19.15 0.90
CA SER A 378 4.25 -19.96 2.12
C SER A 378 3.02 -20.88 2.19
N ALA A 379 1.85 -20.34 1.85
CA ALA A 379 0.62 -21.11 1.87
C ALA A 379 0.60 -22.20 0.78
N LEU A 380 1.08 -21.89 -0.43
CA LEU A 380 1.23 -22.87 -1.50
C LEU A 380 2.23 -23.98 -1.11
N SER A 381 3.33 -23.63 -0.45
CA SER A 381 4.33 -24.58 0.03
C SER A 381 3.78 -25.54 1.09
N ARG A 382 2.88 -25.07 1.98
CA ARG A 382 2.25 -25.90 3.01
C ARG A 382 1.09 -26.75 2.54
N ALA A 383 0.46 -26.40 1.40
CA ALA A 383 -0.74 -27.08 0.93
C ALA A 383 -0.51 -28.56 0.51
N GLY A 384 0.73 -29.02 0.51
CA GLY A 384 1.11 -30.40 0.24
C GLY A 384 1.00 -30.74 -1.25
N GLY A 385 1.91 -31.58 -1.74
CA GLY A 385 1.98 -31.99 -3.13
C GLY A 385 3.44 -32.00 -3.61
N ARG A 386 3.65 -32.53 -4.78
CA ARG A 386 4.97 -32.52 -5.44
C ARG A 386 5.35 -31.05 -5.70
N ARG A 387 6.37 -30.53 -5.04
CA ARG A 387 6.85 -29.15 -5.25
C ARG A 387 7.24 -28.99 -6.72
N SER A 388 6.53 -28.11 -7.42
CA SER A 388 6.92 -27.76 -8.78
C SER A 388 8.22 -26.95 -8.76
N SER A 389 9.00 -27.01 -9.84
CA SER A 389 10.22 -26.19 -9.99
C SER A 389 9.91 -24.69 -9.87
N ARG A 390 8.73 -24.27 -10.34
CA ARG A 390 8.23 -22.89 -10.22
C ARG A 390 8.04 -22.47 -8.76
N LEU A 391 7.38 -23.32 -7.96
CA LEU A 391 7.17 -23.03 -6.53
C LEU A 391 8.51 -22.97 -5.77
N SER A 392 9.44 -23.89 -6.09
CA SER A 392 10.80 -23.89 -5.53
C SER A 392 11.56 -22.59 -5.86
N ALA A 393 11.43 -22.09 -7.08
CA ALA A 393 12.01 -20.80 -7.48
C ALA A 393 11.40 -19.64 -6.70
N TRP A 394 10.09 -19.64 -6.44
CA TRP A 394 9.44 -18.61 -5.64
C TRP A 394 9.85 -18.66 -4.16
N ILE A 395 10.01 -19.85 -3.56
CA ILE A 395 10.54 -20.04 -2.21
C ILE A 395 11.92 -19.40 -2.10
N ALA A 396 12.82 -19.70 -3.08
CA ALA A 396 14.16 -19.11 -3.09
C ALA A 396 14.15 -17.58 -3.25
N ARG A 397 13.26 -17.02 -4.10
CA ARG A 397 13.14 -15.57 -4.32
C ARG A 397 12.62 -14.82 -3.11
N THR A 398 11.73 -15.44 -2.36
CA THR A 398 11.07 -14.79 -1.19
C THR A 398 11.79 -15.08 0.12
N GLY A 399 12.80 -15.95 0.12
CA GLY A 399 13.58 -16.28 1.32
C GLY A 399 12.78 -17.04 2.39
N ILE A 400 11.83 -17.92 1.93
CA ILE A 400 10.96 -18.73 2.80
C ILE A 400 11.53 -20.12 2.95
#